data_86fb37f583f4fa619aec2ad825f6536d
#
_entry.id   86fb37f583f4fa619aec2ad825f6536d
#
_cell.length_a   1.000
_cell.length_b   1.000
_cell.length_c   1.000
_cell.angle_alpha   90.00
_cell.angle_beta   90.00
_cell.angle_gamma   90.00
#
_symmetry.space_group_name_H-M   'P 1'
#
loop_
_entity.id
_entity.type
_entity.pdbx_description
1 polymer ?
#
loop_
_entity_poly.entity_id
_entity_poly.type
_entity_poly.pdbx_seq_one_letter_code
_entity_poly.pdbx_strand_id
1 'polypeptide(L)'
;MAHQTDLIIELIVFLAQNEARFERFVSLTGLGVEDIRQRHADPVFQALVLDYALQDQSLVLEFATSQELRPDAQLKLRHSLPAQT
;
A
#
# COMPACT_ATOMS: atom_id res chain seq x y z
N MET A 1 1.26 -17.77 6.17
CA MET A 1 1.06 -16.47 6.81
C MET A 1 1.73 -15.37 5.99
N ALA A 2 1.00 -14.32 5.65
CA ALA A 2 1.56 -13.26 4.85
C ALA A 2 2.49 -12.38 5.68
N HIS A 3 3.67 -12.11 5.15
CA HIS A 3 4.59 -11.15 5.76
C HIS A 3 4.14 -9.74 5.41
N GLN A 4 4.61 -8.77 6.19
CA GLN A 4 4.35 -7.36 5.97
C GLN A 4 4.71 -6.93 4.55
N THR A 5 5.88 -7.33 4.07
CA THR A 5 6.34 -7.03 2.71
C THR A 5 5.40 -7.61 1.66
N ASP A 6 4.91 -8.82 1.88
CA ASP A 6 3.98 -9.48 0.96
C ASP A 6 2.66 -8.71 0.86
N LEU A 7 2.16 -8.21 1.98
CA LEU A 7 0.92 -7.43 1.99
C LEU A 7 1.09 -6.11 1.22
N ILE A 8 2.23 -5.46 1.37
CA ILE A 8 2.53 -4.23 0.63
C ILE A 8 2.58 -4.51 -0.88
N ILE A 9 3.22 -5.59 -1.28
CA ILE A 9 3.30 -5.98 -2.69
C ILE A 9 1.90 -6.27 -3.23
N GLU A 10 1.07 -6.99 -2.47
CA GLU A 10 -0.30 -7.28 -2.87
C GLU A 10 -1.12 -6.00 -3.05
N LEU A 11 -0.93 -5.03 -2.18
CA LEU A 11 -1.61 -3.73 -2.29
C LEU A 11 -1.20 -3.01 -3.58
N ILE A 12 0.10 -3.02 -3.89
CA ILE A 12 0.60 -2.38 -5.11
C ILE A 12 0.05 -3.09 -6.35
N VAL A 13 0.01 -4.42 -6.34
CA VAL A 13 -0.58 -5.19 -7.44
C VAL A 13 -2.05 -4.83 -7.60
N PHE A 14 -2.77 -4.70 -6.49
CA PHE A 14 -4.17 -4.32 -6.52
C PHE A 14 -4.36 -2.95 -7.18
N LEU A 15 -3.50 -1.98 -6.83
CA LEU A 15 -3.53 -0.66 -7.47
C LEU A 15 -3.23 -0.76 -8.97
N ALA A 16 -2.26 -1.58 -9.34
CA ALA A 16 -1.83 -1.71 -10.73
C ALA A 16 -2.87 -2.36 -11.63
N GLN A 17 -3.83 -3.08 -11.06
CA GLN A 17 -4.93 -3.68 -11.83
C GLN A 17 -5.90 -2.65 -12.37
N ASN A 18 -5.87 -1.44 -11.84
CA ASN A 18 -6.70 -0.32 -12.32
C ASN A 18 -5.76 0.80 -12.75
N GLU A 19 -5.70 1.05 -14.06
CA GLU A 19 -4.76 2.03 -14.63
C GLU A 19 -4.93 3.41 -14.02
N ALA A 20 -6.15 3.87 -13.87
CA ALA A 20 -6.42 5.20 -13.32
C ALA A 20 -5.97 5.30 -11.86
N ARG A 21 -6.19 4.24 -11.08
CA ARG A 21 -5.73 4.20 -9.68
C ARG A 21 -4.22 4.21 -9.59
N PHE A 22 -3.55 3.45 -10.44
CA PHE A 22 -2.10 3.39 -10.41
C PHE A 22 -1.48 4.72 -10.83
N GLU A 23 -2.03 5.36 -11.86
CA GLU A 23 -1.57 6.68 -12.29
C GLU A 23 -1.74 7.71 -11.18
N ARG A 24 -2.85 7.68 -10.49
CA ARG A 24 -3.09 8.57 -9.35
C ARG A 24 -2.08 8.32 -8.23
N PHE A 25 -1.79 7.06 -7.94
CA PHE A 25 -0.79 6.70 -6.94
C PHE A 25 0.57 7.29 -7.29
N VAL A 26 1.03 7.06 -8.52
CA VAL A 26 2.31 7.59 -8.99
C VAL A 26 2.33 9.11 -8.93
N SER A 27 1.25 9.74 -9.35
CA SER A 27 1.13 11.19 -9.41
C SER A 27 1.20 11.83 -8.02
N LEU A 28 0.52 11.23 -7.04
CA LEU A 28 0.42 11.81 -5.70
C LEU A 28 1.59 11.45 -4.80
N THR A 29 2.23 10.30 -5.02
CA THR A 29 3.35 9.86 -4.16
C THR A 29 4.71 10.12 -4.78
N GLY A 30 4.78 10.26 -6.09
CA GLY A 30 6.05 10.35 -6.80
C GLY A 30 6.77 9.00 -6.91
N LEU A 31 6.12 7.90 -6.51
CA LEU A 31 6.72 6.56 -6.53
C LEU A 31 6.34 5.83 -7.80
N GLY A 32 7.32 5.33 -8.52
CA GLY A 32 7.09 4.59 -9.77
C GLY A 32 7.51 3.13 -9.65
N VAL A 33 7.47 2.43 -10.79
CA VAL A 33 7.82 1.00 -10.85
C VAL A 33 9.22 0.74 -10.33
N GLU A 34 10.17 1.61 -10.64
CA GLU A 34 11.56 1.42 -10.22
C GLU A 34 11.71 1.54 -8.70
N ASP A 35 10.97 2.48 -8.10
CA ASP A 35 10.96 2.61 -6.63
C ASP A 35 10.42 1.35 -5.98
N ILE A 36 9.36 0.78 -6.56
CA ILE A 36 8.76 -0.46 -6.05
C ILE A 36 9.78 -1.58 -6.09
N ARG A 37 10.48 -1.73 -7.22
CA ARG A 37 11.47 -2.80 -7.38
C ARG A 37 12.60 -2.70 -6.38
N GLN A 38 13.08 -1.49 -6.12
CA GLN A 38 14.24 -1.26 -5.29
C GLN A 38 13.94 -1.12 -3.81
N ARG A 39 12.72 -0.68 -3.46
CA ARG A 39 12.40 -0.28 -2.10
C ARG A 39 11.24 -1.03 -1.46
N HIS A 40 10.71 -2.07 -2.09
CA HIS A 40 9.51 -2.75 -1.57
C HIS A 40 9.67 -3.32 -0.15
N ALA A 41 10.90 -3.62 0.27
CA ALA A 41 11.18 -4.13 1.62
C ALA A 41 11.58 -3.02 2.60
N ASP A 42 11.72 -1.78 2.13
CA ASP A 42 12.09 -0.65 2.98
C ASP A 42 10.89 -0.19 3.80
N PRO A 43 10.97 -0.17 5.14
CA PRO A 43 9.85 0.26 5.98
C PRO A 43 9.37 1.68 5.68
N VAL A 44 10.25 2.59 5.28
CA VAL A 44 9.86 3.95 4.93
C VAL A 44 9.00 3.94 3.67
N PHE A 45 9.39 3.17 2.67
CA PHE A 45 8.61 3.03 1.45
C PHE A 45 7.24 2.41 1.75
N GLN A 46 7.22 1.37 2.58
CA GLN A 46 5.98 0.68 2.97
C GLN A 46 5.03 1.64 3.68
N ALA A 47 5.57 2.49 4.56
CA ALA A 47 4.77 3.48 5.26
C ALA A 47 4.16 4.50 4.30
N LEU A 48 4.91 4.93 3.28
CA LEU A 48 4.39 5.85 2.26
C LEU A 48 3.23 5.23 1.49
N VAL A 49 3.36 3.97 1.10
CA VAL A 49 2.30 3.27 0.37
C VAL A 49 1.05 3.16 1.23
N LEU A 50 1.20 2.78 2.49
CA LEU A 50 0.07 2.65 3.40
C LEU A 50 -0.58 3.98 3.72
N ASP A 51 0.21 5.04 3.90
CA ASP A 51 -0.33 6.38 4.13
C ASP A 51 -1.19 6.83 2.96
N TYR A 52 -0.74 6.54 1.73
CA TYR A 52 -1.54 6.83 0.56
C TYR A 52 -2.87 6.05 0.58
N ALA A 53 -2.79 4.75 0.81
CA ALA A 53 -3.98 3.89 0.81
C ALA A 53 -4.98 4.29 1.90
N LEU A 54 -4.49 4.64 3.08
CA LEU A 54 -5.34 4.98 4.22
C LEU A 54 -6.10 6.30 4.05
N GLN A 55 -5.70 7.13 3.09
CA GLN A 55 -6.43 8.36 2.77
C GLN A 55 -7.66 8.09 1.91
N ASP A 56 -7.78 6.89 1.37
CA ASP A 56 -8.90 6.50 0.51
C ASP A 56 -9.62 5.32 1.13
N GLN A 57 -10.72 5.60 1.84
CA GLN A 57 -11.48 4.58 2.53
C GLN A 57 -12.02 3.50 1.60
N SER A 58 -12.46 3.90 0.40
CA SER A 58 -12.96 2.94 -0.58
C SER A 58 -11.86 1.95 -0.98
N LEU A 59 -10.64 2.44 -1.19
CA LEU A 59 -9.50 1.61 -1.54
C LEU A 59 -9.18 0.63 -0.41
N VAL A 60 -9.16 1.11 0.84
CA VAL A 60 -8.89 0.26 2.01
C VAL A 60 -9.89 -0.88 2.08
N LEU A 61 -11.18 -0.58 1.95
CA LEU A 61 -12.23 -1.58 2.05
C LEU A 61 -12.22 -2.55 0.88
N GLU A 62 -12.01 -2.06 -0.34
CA GLU A 62 -11.94 -2.93 -1.51
C GLU A 62 -10.75 -3.88 -1.45
N PHE A 63 -9.59 -3.37 -1.02
CA PHE A 63 -8.42 -4.21 -0.89
C PHE A 63 -8.60 -5.26 0.20
N ALA A 64 -9.10 -4.84 1.37
CA ALA A 64 -9.35 -5.76 2.47
C ALA A 64 -10.31 -6.88 2.05
N THR A 65 -11.36 -6.53 1.32
CA THR A 65 -12.32 -7.50 0.82
C THR A 65 -11.66 -8.48 -0.16
N SER A 66 -10.84 -7.97 -1.08
CA SER A 66 -10.19 -8.81 -2.09
C SER A 66 -9.18 -9.78 -1.49
N GLN A 67 -8.59 -9.44 -0.34
CA GLN A 67 -7.60 -10.27 0.35
C GLN A 67 -8.19 -11.02 1.53
N GLU A 68 -9.49 -10.89 1.75
CA GLU A 68 -10.19 -11.49 2.89
C GLU A 68 -9.58 -11.06 4.22
N LEU A 69 -9.21 -9.78 4.30
CA LEU A 69 -8.61 -9.18 5.49
C LEU A 69 -9.68 -8.46 6.32
N ARG A 70 -9.37 -8.25 7.60
CA ARG A 70 -10.19 -7.39 8.43
C ARG A 70 -10.08 -5.95 7.93
N PRO A 71 -11.15 -5.15 8.06
CA PRO A 71 -11.11 -3.75 7.60
C PRO A 71 -10.00 -2.91 8.22
N ASP A 72 -9.55 -3.24 9.44
CA ASP A 72 -8.51 -2.49 10.15
C ASP A 72 -7.09 -3.02 9.93
N ALA A 73 -6.92 -4.05 9.09
CA ALA A 73 -5.62 -4.70 8.89
C ALA A 73 -4.55 -3.72 8.40
N GLN A 74 -4.89 -2.86 7.45
CA GLN A 74 -3.93 -1.90 6.89
C GLN A 74 -3.53 -0.84 7.91
N LEU A 75 -4.48 -0.37 8.72
CA LEU A 75 -4.19 0.60 9.76
C LEU A 75 -3.26 0.00 10.82
N LYS A 76 -3.50 -1.24 11.23
CA LYS A 76 -2.64 -1.93 12.18
C LYS A 76 -1.24 -2.10 11.62
N LEU A 77 -1.13 -2.47 10.35
CA LEU A 77 0.17 -2.60 9.72
C LEU A 77 0.91 -1.27 9.70
N ARG A 78 0.22 -0.18 9.37
CA ARG A 78 0.82 1.16 9.36
C ARG A 78 1.36 1.54 10.73
N HIS A 79 0.63 1.20 11.80
CA HIS A 79 1.06 1.51 13.16
C HIS A 79 2.32 0.74 13.57
N SER A 80 2.61 -0.37 12.93
CA SER A 80 3.82 -1.15 13.20
C SER A 80 5.06 -0.60 12.48
N LEU A 81 4.88 0.39 11.60
CA LEU A 81 5.96 0.97 10.81
C LEU A 81 6.43 2.30 11.40
N PRO A 82 7.66 2.74 11.06
CA PRO A 82 8.18 4.01 11.56
C PRO A 82 7.33 5.20 11.13
N ALA A 83 7.29 6.23 11.99
CA ALA A 83 6.60 7.46 11.66
C ALA A 83 7.31 8.18 10.52
N GLN A 84 6.54 8.83 9.67
CA GLN A 84 7.05 9.69 8.61
C GLN A 84 7.27 11.08 9.17
N THR A 85 8.44 11.62 9.04
CA THR A 85 8.72 12.99 9.47
C THR A 85 9.41 13.75 8.35
#